data_8136dcfea0e33491d21529ed74eb1506
#
_entry.id   8136dcfea0e33491d21529ed74eb1506
#
_cell.length_a   1.000
_cell.length_b   1.000
_cell.length_c   1.000
_cell.angle_alpha   90.00
_cell.angle_beta   90.00
_cell.angle_gamma   90.00
#
_symmetry.space_group_name_H-M   'P 1'
#
loop_
_entity.id
_entity.type
_entity.pdbx_description
1 polymer ?
#
loop_
_entity_poly.entity_id
_entity_poly.type
_entity_poly.pdbx_seq_one_letter_code
_entity_poly.pdbx_strand_id
1 'polypeptide(L)'
;LGKPETFNFLGFTFICGKSRRGKFLIQRKTRRDRMQSRLKEIKQELRQRMHQGIPAQGKWLMQVVEGYFNYHAVPTNRHTLVVFRDEVTRAWRHILSRRSQKGYVAWERMKSIAKAFLPKPKILHLWPRERFAVTHPRWEPYAGKPHVRFCAGGAQ
;
A
#
# COMPACT_ATOMS: atom_id res chain seq x y z
N LEU A 1 2.71 -5.59 30.60
CA LEU A 1 3.36 -5.40 29.30
C LEU A 1 2.81 -4.11 28.70
N GLY A 2 3.64 -3.05 28.62
CA GLY A 2 3.26 -1.75 28.04
C GLY A 2 2.85 -1.88 26.57
N LYS A 3 2.08 -0.90 26.06
CA LYS A 3 1.76 -0.82 24.63
C LYS A 3 3.06 -0.69 23.83
N PRO A 4 3.17 -1.38 22.68
CA PRO A 4 4.34 -1.25 21.84
C PRO A 4 4.51 0.21 21.39
N GLU A 5 5.74 0.70 21.38
CA GLU A 5 6.04 2.04 20.88
C GLU A 5 5.63 2.16 19.42
N THR A 6 4.98 3.26 19.10
CA THR A 6 4.48 3.53 17.75
C THR A 6 4.82 4.96 17.33
N PHE A 7 5.19 5.14 16.07
CA PHE A 7 5.36 6.47 15.49
C PHE A 7 4.81 6.53 14.06
N ASN A 8 4.43 7.71 13.65
CA ASN A 8 3.86 7.95 12.32
C ASN A 8 4.90 8.60 11.41
N PHE A 9 5.14 8.01 10.25
CA PHE A 9 6.05 8.53 9.26
C PHE A 9 5.62 8.16 7.83
N LEU A 10 5.68 9.11 6.90
CA LEU A 10 5.35 8.91 5.47
C LEU A 10 4.04 8.15 5.23
N GLY A 11 2.98 8.47 5.94
CA GLY A 11 1.67 7.83 5.75
C GLY A 11 1.53 6.44 6.38
N PHE A 12 2.55 5.96 7.10
CA PHE A 12 2.53 4.71 7.84
C PHE A 12 2.62 4.94 9.34
N THR A 13 2.06 4.02 10.09
CA THR A 13 2.31 3.82 11.52
C THR A 13 3.32 2.68 11.66
N PHE A 14 4.45 2.97 12.26
CA PHE A 14 5.49 2.00 12.61
C PHE A 14 5.22 1.49 14.02
N ILE A 15 5.25 0.19 14.19
CA ILE A 15 4.94 -0.50 15.44
C ILE A 15 6.10 -1.43 15.77
N CYS A 16 6.74 -1.19 16.91
CA CYS A 16 7.75 -2.10 17.43
C CYS A 16 7.09 -3.40 17.92
N GLY A 17 7.56 -4.54 17.47
CA GLY A 17 6.97 -5.84 17.81
C GLY A 17 7.95 -6.98 17.67
N LYS A 18 7.44 -8.19 17.81
CA LYS A 18 8.21 -9.43 17.64
C LYS A 18 7.65 -10.25 16.47
N SER A 19 8.53 -10.89 15.72
CA SER A 19 8.16 -11.86 14.70
C SER A 19 7.63 -13.15 15.35
N ARG A 20 7.03 -14.05 14.55
CA ARG A 20 6.63 -15.39 15.03
C ARG A 20 7.79 -16.21 15.64
N ARG A 21 9.03 -15.91 15.26
CA ARG A 21 10.27 -16.51 15.77
C ARG A 21 10.87 -15.75 16.96
N GLY A 22 10.12 -14.83 17.60
CA GLY A 22 10.59 -14.02 18.74
C GLY A 22 11.57 -12.90 18.41
N LYS A 23 12.05 -12.78 17.17
CA LYS A 23 12.98 -11.71 16.75
C LYS A 23 12.27 -10.36 16.65
N PHE A 24 12.97 -9.29 16.99
CA PHE A 24 12.48 -7.92 16.83
C PHE A 24 12.03 -7.65 15.39
N LEU A 25 10.88 -7.01 15.25
CA LEU A 25 10.28 -6.68 13.95
C LEU A 25 9.57 -5.33 14.02
N ILE A 26 9.93 -4.42 13.13
CA ILE A 26 9.16 -3.19 12.91
C ILE A 26 8.06 -3.50 11.90
N GLN A 27 6.81 -3.44 12.37
CA GLN A 27 5.65 -3.55 11.51
C GLN A 27 5.31 -2.17 10.94
N ARG A 28 4.99 -2.13 9.65
CA ARG A 28 4.50 -0.93 8.97
C ARG A 28 3.05 -1.14 8.59
N LYS A 29 2.17 -0.28 9.04
CA LYS A 29 0.75 -0.29 8.69
C LYS A 29 0.38 1.06 8.11
N THR A 30 -0.44 1.10 7.08
CA THR A 30 -0.98 2.37 6.58
C THR A 30 -1.74 3.09 7.68
N ARG A 31 -1.53 4.37 7.84
CA ARG A 31 -2.26 5.20 8.78
C ARG A 31 -3.76 5.18 8.45
N ARG A 32 -4.57 5.02 9.48
CA ARG A 32 -6.03 4.91 9.34
C ARG A 32 -6.65 6.16 8.72
N ASP A 33 -6.23 7.34 9.15
CA ASP A 33 -6.70 8.62 8.63
C ASP A 33 -6.40 8.77 7.13
N ARG A 34 -5.21 8.40 6.68
CA ARG A 34 -4.81 8.45 5.26
C ARG A 34 -5.65 7.49 4.41
N MET A 35 -5.88 6.29 4.89
CA MET A 35 -6.75 5.34 4.22
C MET A 35 -8.19 5.85 4.13
N GLN A 36 -8.73 6.40 5.22
CA GLN A 36 -10.08 6.96 5.25
C GLN A 36 -10.25 8.16 4.31
N SER A 37 -9.27 9.09 4.29
CA SER A 37 -9.28 10.22 3.35
C SER A 37 -9.32 9.73 1.91
N ARG A 38 -8.46 8.76 1.56
CA ARG A 38 -8.44 8.21 0.21
C ARG A 38 -9.74 7.49 -0.17
N LEU A 39 -10.33 6.73 0.74
CA LEU A 39 -11.63 6.11 0.53
C LEU A 39 -12.77 7.13 0.38
N LYS A 40 -12.70 8.25 1.09
CA LYS A 40 -13.65 9.36 0.95
C LYS A 40 -13.58 9.98 -0.45
N GLU A 41 -12.37 10.26 -0.94
CA GLU A 41 -12.12 10.76 -2.30
C GLU A 41 -12.68 9.80 -3.35
N ILE A 42 -12.38 8.50 -3.24
CA ILE A 42 -12.88 7.48 -4.16
C ILE A 42 -14.42 7.43 -4.15
N LYS A 43 -15.06 7.50 -2.99
CA LYS A 43 -16.51 7.52 -2.87
C LYS A 43 -17.11 8.76 -3.55
N GLN A 44 -16.49 9.91 -3.42
CA GLN A 44 -16.92 11.16 -4.04
C GLN A 44 -16.79 11.09 -5.57
N GLU A 45 -15.66 10.65 -6.08
CA GLU A 45 -15.42 10.45 -7.51
C GLU A 45 -16.39 9.41 -8.13
N LEU A 46 -16.63 8.31 -7.44
CA LEU A 46 -17.60 7.32 -7.89
C LEU A 46 -19.03 7.87 -7.99
N ARG A 47 -19.43 8.82 -7.13
CA ARG A 47 -20.72 9.51 -7.24
C ARG A 47 -20.80 10.34 -8.50
N GLN A 48 -19.73 11.09 -8.83
CA GLN A 48 -19.68 11.89 -10.05
C GLN A 48 -19.73 11.00 -11.30
N ARG A 49 -19.12 9.82 -11.23
CA ARG A 49 -19.09 8.83 -12.31
C ARG A 49 -20.25 7.83 -12.30
N MET A 50 -21.28 8.07 -11.49
CA MET A 50 -22.35 7.10 -11.24
C MET A 50 -23.03 6.63 -12.53
N HIS A 51 -23.22 7.51 -13.50
CA HIS A 51 -23.89 7.20 -14.77
C HIS A 51 -22.98 6.59 -15.84
N GLN A 52 -21.67 6.54 -15.61
CA GLN A 52 -20.72 5.90 -16.53
C GLN A 52 -20.91 4.37 -16.55
N GLY A 53 -20.55 3.74 -17.66
CA GLY A 53 -20.56 2.28 -17.79
C GLY A 53 -19.63 1.57 -16.78
N ILE A 54 -19.98 0.34 -16.40
CA ILE A 54 -19.14 -0.47 -15.49
C ILE A 54 -17.69 -0.59 -15.97
N PRO A 55 -17.40 -0.82 -17.28
CA PRO A 55 -16.03 -0.89 -17.74
C PRO A 55 -15.23 0.41 -17.57
N ALA A 56 -15.86 1.57 -17.77
CA ALA A 56 -15.21 2.86 -17.60
C ALA A 56 -14.88 3.13 -16.13
N GLN A 57 -15.84 2.89 -15.23
CA GLN A 57 -15.59 2.97 -13.79
C GLN A 57 -14.53 1.97 -13.32
N GLY A 58 -14.59 0.74 -13.85
CA GLY A 58 -13.63 -0.33 -13.51
C GLY A 58 -12.20 0.00 -13.91
N LYS A 59 -11.99 0.52 -15.12
CA LYS A 59 -10.66 0.98 -15.59
C LYS A 59 -10.10 2.10 -14.70
N TRP A 60 -10.91 3.09 -14.37
CA TRP A 60 -10.52 4.16 -13.47
C TRP A 60 -10.18 3.64 -12.07
N LEU A 61 -11.04 2.79 -11.48
CA LEU A 61 -10.78 2.18 -10.17
C LEU A 61 -9.52 1.31 -10.17
N MET A 62 -9.25 0.58 -11.25
CA MET A 62 -8.03 -0.21 -11.40
C MET A 62 -6.80 0.69 -11.24
N GLN A 63 -6.72 1.80 -11.96
CA GLN A 63 -5.60 2.75 -11.88
C GLN A 63 -5.45 3.33 -10.48
N VAL A 64 -6.54 3.72 -9.84
CA VAL A 64 -6.54 4.29 -8.49
C VAL A 64 -6.07 3.29 -7.44
N VAL A 65 -6.56 2.04 -7.51
CA VAL A 65 -6.19 0.98 -6.56
C VAL A 65 -4.76 0.51 -6.80
N GLU A 66 -4.33 0.41 -8.05
CA GLU A 66 -2.94 0.08 -8.41
C GLU A 66 -1.96 1.13 -7.90
N GLY A 67 -2.25 2.42 -8.12
CA GLY A 67 -1.44 3.52 -7.58
C GLY A 67 -1.36 3.49 -6.05
N TYR A 68 -2.46 3.18 -5.37
CA TYR A 68 -2.47 3.00 -3.92
C TYR A 68 -1.61 1.81 -3.49
N PHE A 69 -1.69 0.68 -4.20
CA PHE A 69 -0.89 -0.51 -3.90
C PHE A 69 0.60 -0.28 -4.16
N ASN A 70 0.95 0.41 -5.24
CA ASN A 70 2.36 0.72 -5.56
C ASN A 70 3.06 1.44 -4.40
N TYR A 71 2.37 2.29 -3.68
CA TYR A 71 2.93 2.98 -2.51
C TYR A 71 2.84 2.15 -1.22
N HIS A 72 1.70 1.51 -0.96
CA HIS A 72 1.41 0.91 0.35
C HIS A 72 1.72 -0.60 0.43
N ALA A 73 2.16 -1.24 -0.66
CA ALA A 73 2.43 -2.68 -0.71
C ALA A 73 3.77 -3.06 -0.06
N VAL A 74 4.02 -2.57 1.14
CA VAL A 74 5.21 -2.86 1.94
C VAL A 74 5.02 -4.12 2.78
N PRO A 75 6.10 -4.85 3.14
CA PRO A 75 6.04 -5.97 4.07
C PRO A 75 5.29 -5.58 5.36
N THR A 76 4.50 -6.51 5.89
CA THR A 76 3.60 -6.38 7.05
C THR A 76 2.30 -5.62 6.83
N ASN A 77 2.09 -4.96 5.67
CA ASN A 77 0.90 -4.16 5.39
C ASN A 77 -0.18 -4.87 4.55
N ARG A 78 0.00 -6.14 4.18
CA ARG A 78 -0.91 -6.88 3.31
C ARG A 78 -2.38 -6.84 3.77
N HIS A 79 -2.61 -6.96 5.07
CA HIS A 79 -3.97 -6.93 5.64
C HIS A 79 -4.68 -5.61 5.31
N THR A 80 -3.98 -4.48 5.46
CA THR A 80 -4.54 -3.16 5.15
C THR A 80 -4.89 -3.00 3.67
N LEU A 81 -4.09 -3.59 2.76
CA LEU A 81 -4.40 -3.60 1.33
C LEU A 81 -5.66 -4.40 1.00
N VAL A 82 -5.87 -5.53 1.68
CA VAL A 82 -7.10 -6.34 1.55
C VAL A 82 -8.29 -5.51 2.00
N VAL A 83 -8.23 -4.93 3.20
CA VAL A 83 -9.30 -4.08 3.74
C VAL A 83 -9.60 -2.90 2.80
N PHE A 84 -8.58 -2.24 2.29
CA PHE A 84 -8.76 -1.13 1.33
C PHE A 84 -9.51 -1.58 0.07
N ARG A 85 -9.10 -2.71 -0.54
CA ARG A 85 -9.77 -3.27 -1.72
C ARG A 85 -11.23 -3.62 -1.45
N ASP A 86 -11.51 -4.19 -0.29
CA ASP A 86 -12.86 -4.57 0.11
C ASP A 86 -13.75 -3.34 0.33
N GLU A 87 -13.24 -2.28 0.95
CA GLU A 87 -13.94 -1.01 1.12
C GLU A 87 -14.23 -0.32 -0.24
N VAL A 88 -13.28 -0.34 -1.17
CA VAL A 88 -13.50 0.14 -2.54
C VAL A 88 -14.59 -0.67 -3.23
N THR A 89 -14.56 -2.00 -3.08
CA THR A 89 -15.58 -2.89 -3.66
C THR A 89 -16.97 -2.59 -3.09
N ARG A 90 -17.09 -2.39 -1.77
CA ARG A 90 -18.34 -2.00 -1.10
C ARG A 90 -18.85 -0.66 -1.59
N ALA A 91 -17.96 0.34 -1.70
CA ALA A 91 -18.31 1.66 -2.20
C ALA A 91 -18.82 1.60 -3.65
N TRP A 92 -18.13 0.85 -4.51
CA TRP A 92 -18.51 0.66 -5.90
C TRP A 92 -19.87 -0.06 -6.04
N ARG A 93 -20.07 -1.16 -5.31
CA ARG A 93 -21.36 -1.84 -5.24
C ARG A 93 -22.48 -0.91 -4.83
N HIS A 94 -22.27 -0.08 -3.80
CA HIS A 94 -23.27 0.87 -3.32
C HIS A 94 -23.68 1.86 -4.42
N ILE A 95 -22.71 2.41 -5.16
CA ILE A 95 -22.98 3.33 -6.26
C ILE A 95 -23.72 2.64 -7.41
N LEU A 96 -23.30 1.43 -7.79
CA LEU A 96 -23.97 0.65 -8.83
C LEU A 96 -25.42 0.33 -8.47
N SER A 97 -25.68 0.00 -7.20
CA SER A 97 -27.03 -0.29 -6.71
C SER A 97 -27.94 0.95 -6.64
N ARG A 98 -27.38 2.17 -6.62
CA ARG A 98 -28.14 3.43 -6.56
C ARG A 98 -28.42 4.05 -7.93
N ARG A 99 -28.00 3.44 -9.02
CA ARG A 99 -28.24 3.97 -10.38
C ARG A 99 -29.70 4.02 -10.78
N SER A 100 -30.50 3.09 -10.28
CA SER A 100 -31.96 3.02 -10.53
C SER A 100 -32.65 2.38 -9.35
N GLN A 101 -33.94 2.56 -9.25
CA GLN A 101 -34.76 1.94 -8.20
C GLN A 101 -34.71 0.40 -8.22
N LYS A 102 -34.50 -0.20 -9.40
CA LYS A 102 -34.34 -1.66 -9.60
C LYS A 102 -32.87 -2.10 -9.67
N GLY A 103 -31.93 -1.22 -9.37
CA GLY A 103 -30.49 -1.40 -9.63
C GLY A 103 -29.73 -2.22 -8.59
N TYR A 104 -30.39 -3.10 -7.83
CA TYR A 104 -29.70 -3.94 -6.85
C TYR A 104 -28.63 -4.82 -7.50
N VAL A 105 -27.40 -4.73 -6.99
CA VAL A 105 -26.29 -5.58 -7.40
C VAL A 105 -25.98 -6.60 -6.31
N ALA A 106 -26.26 -7.89 -6.61
CA ALA A 106 -25.92 -8.99 -5.71
C ALA A 106 -24.41 -9.08 -5.47
N TRP A 107 -24.01 -9.60 -4.31
CA TRP A 107 -22.59 -9.72 -3.95
C TRP A 107 -21.82 -10.64 -4.89
N GLU A 108 -22.41 -11.72 -5.36
CA GLU A 108 -21.80 -12.68 -6.30
C GLU A 108 -21.41 -11.97 -7.60
N ARG A 109 -22.33 -11.18 -8.15
CA ARG A 109 -22.07 -10.35 -9.34
C ARG A 109 -20.98 -9.30 -9.05
N MET A 110 -21.05 -8.64 -7.89
CA MET A 110 -20.05 -7.65 -7.51
C MET A 110 -18.64 -8.26 -7.35
N LYS A 111 -18.54 -9.46 -6.77
CA LYS A 111 -17.27 -10.20 -6.66
C LYS A 111 -16.66 -10.49 -8.02
N SER A 112 -17.50 -10.89 -9.00
CA SER A 112 -17.06 -11.15 -10.38
C SER A 112 -16.56 -9.87 -11.05
N ILE A 113 -17.27 -8.75 -10.91
CA ILE A 113 -16.84 -7.43 -11.41
C ILE A 113 -15.53 -7.00 -10.75
N ALA A 114 -15.44 -7.07 -9.42
CA ALA A 114 -14.23 -6.71 -8.68
C ALA A 114 -13.03 -7.60 -9.03
N LYS A 115 -13.26 -8.87 -9.34
CA LYS A 115 -12.20 -9.79 -9.79
C LYS A 115 -11.67 -9.39 -11.17
N ALA A 116 -12.54 -8.90 -12.05
CA ALA A 116 -12.16 -8.51 -13.42
C ALA A 116 -11.35 -7.20 -13.45
N PHE A 117 -11.67 -6.23 -12.59
CA PHE A 117 -11.09 -4.89 -12.67
C PHE A 117 -10.12 -4.55 -11.54
N LEU A 118 -10.38 -4.99 -10.30
CA LEU A 118 -9.56 -4.58 -9.16
C LEU A 118 -8.34 -5.49 -8.97
N PRO A 119 -7.11 -4.93 -8.88
CA PRO A 119 -5.90 -5.71 -8.67
C PRO A 119 -5.96 -6.48 -7.35
N LYS A 120 -5.33 -7.65 -7.33
CA LYS A 120 -5.20 -8.45 -6.10
C LYS A 120 -4.14 -7.84 -5.19
N PRO A 121 -4.37 -7.75 -3.87
CA PRO A 121 -3.37 -7.26 -2.93
C PRO A 121 -2.13 -8.16 -2.94
N LYS A 122 -1.00 -7.60 -3.33
CA LYS A 122 0.32 -8.24 -3.32
C LYS A 122 1.31 -7.32 -2.61
N ILE A 123 2.31 -7.87 -1.94
CA ILE A 123 3.45 -7.11 -1.46
C ILE A 123 4.39 -6.92 -2.64
N LEU A 124 4.70 -5.67 -2.96
CA LEU A 124 5.53 -5.28 -4.10
C LEU A 124 6.94 -4.88 -3.66
N HIS A 125 7.06 -4.37 -2.43
CA HIS A 125 8.34 -3.92 -1.91
C HIS A 125 9.05 -5.04 -1.15
N LEU A 126 10.33 -5.19 -1.39
CA LEU A 126 11.20 -6.09 -0.65
C LEU A 126 11.39 -5.61 0.80
N TRP A 127 11.79 -6.53 1.68
CA TRP A 127 12.29 -6.16 3.00
C TRP A 127 13.52 -5.24 2.86
N PRO A 128 13.73 -4.29 3.77
CA PRO A 128 14.88 -3.38 3.69
C PRO A 128 16.22 -4.10 3.51
N ARG A 129 16.43 -5.20 4.22
CA ARG A 129 17.67 -6.01 4.10
C ARG A 129 17.84 -6.60 2.71
N GLU A 130 16.78 -7.13 2.11
CA GLU A 130 16.80 -7.71 0.76
C GLU A 130 17.00 -6.63 -0.29
N ARG A 131 16.38 -5.46 -0.10
CA ARG A 131 16.54 -4.31 -0.99
C ARG A 131 17.99 -3.82 -1.03
N PHE A 132 18.66 -3.72 0.11
CA PHE A 132 20.07 -3.35 0.18
C PHE A 132 20.97 -4.43 -0.44
N ALA A 133 20.68 -5.70 -0.24
CA ALA A 133 21.45 -6.79 -0.84
C ALA A 133 21.38 -6.80 -2.38
N VAL A 134 20.22 -6.42 -2.97
CA VAL A 134 20.04 -6.37 -4.43
C VAL A 134 20.70 -5.13 -5.05
N THR A 135 20.59 -3.98 -4.40
CA THR A 135 21.13 -2.70 -4.92
C THR A 135 22.61 -2.51 -4.63
N HIS A 136 23.12 -3.15 -3.60
CA HIS A 136 24.53 -3.10 -3.21
C HIS A 136 25.02 -4.53 -2.95
N PRO A 137 25.41 -5.27 -4.02
CA PRO A 137 26.06 -6.55 -3.84
C PRO A 137 27.31 -6.33 -3.03
N ARG A 138 27.28 -6.72 -1.76
CA ARG A 138 28.38 -6.63 -0.80
C ARG A 138 29.06 -5.26 -0.71
N TRP A 139 28.32 -4.29 -0.24
CA TRP A 139 29.02 -3.19 0.39
C TRP A 139 29.49 -3.65 1.75
N GLU A 140 30.69 -4.23 1.77
CA GLU A 140 31.42 -4.38 3.01
C GLU A 140 31.70 -2.96 3.53
N PRO A 141 31.21 -2.59 4.73
CA PRO A 141 31.65 -1.36 5.32
C PRO A 141 33.17 -1.51 5.52
N TYR A 142 33.93 -0.75 4.83
CA TYR A 142 35.35 -0.43 4.91
C TYR A 142 36.24 -1.24 5.87
N ALA A 143 35.91 -2.45 6.24
CA ALA A 143 36.73 -3.33 7.02
C ALA A 143 37.93 -3.78 6.14
N GLY A 144 39.04 -3.06 6.26
CA GLY A 144 40.29 -3.46 5.69
C GLY A 144 40.80 -2.73 4.44
N LYS A 145 40.08 -1.70 3.93
CA LYS A 145 40.70 -0.78 2.95
C LYS A 145 41.22 0.46 3.67
N PRO A 146 42.52 0.81 3.49
CA PRO A 146 43.06 2.04 4.06
C PRO A 146 42.19 3.20 3.53
N HIS A 147 41.84 4.10 4.44
CA HIS A 147 41.15 5.33 4.08
C HIS A 147 41.80 5.94 2.84
N VAL A 148 40.98 6.32 1.88
CA VAL A 148 41.42 7.20 0.81
C VAL A 148 42.12 8.36 1.50
N ARG A 149 43.43 8.42 1.35
CA ARG A 149 44.22 9.57 1.77
C ARG A 149 43.61 10.77 1.05
N PHE A 150 43.05 11.66 1.81
CA PHE A 150 42.91 13.02 1.33
C PHE A 150 44.30 13.45 0.91
N CYS A 151 44.51 13.64 -0.37
CA CYS A 151 45.71 14.30 -0.83
C CYS A 151 45.69 15.67 -0.18
N ALA A 152 46.50 15.83 0.87
CA ALA A 152 46.85 17.11 1.36
C ALA A 152 47.55 17.80 0.18
N GLY A 153 46.91 18.82 -0.40
CA GLY A 153 47.50 19.67 -1.40
C GLY A 153 48.77 20.28 -0.79
N GLY A 154 49.90 19.76 -1.24
CA GLY A 154 51.16 20.38 -0.95
C GLY A 154 51.18 21.73 -1.62
N ALA A 155 51.30 22.77 -0.80
CA ALA A 155 51.78 24.07 -1.23
C ALA A 155 53.19 23.91 -1.75
N GLN A 156 53.47 24.40 -2.92
CA GLN A 156 54.66 25.16 -3.31
C GLN A 156 54.28 26.07 -4.46
#